data_94e0bcc5941f5755a0ace9d2377a42ee
#
_entry.id   94e0bcc5941f5755a0ace9d2377a42ee
#
_cell.length_a   1.000
_cell.length_b   1.000
_cell.length_c   1.000
_cell.angle_alpha   90.00
_cell.angle_beta   90.00
_cell.angle_gamma   90.00
#
_symmetry.space_group_name_H-M   'P 1'
#
loop_
_entity.id
_entity.type
_entity.pdbx_description
1 polymer ?
#
loop_
_entity_poly.entity_id
_entity_poly.type
_entity_poly.pdbx_seq_one_letter_code
_entity_poly.pdbx_strand_id
1 'polypeptide(L)'
;MTVIKQPRLIKFPKIGNPSLGYISLAEKENLPFSVNRIYWTYFTPEDVERGGHSHLELEQILVAVAGAITIKTEMTDGTKQKFTLDSPDLGLLIPKRCWREMKYTHNAVQMCIASISYDENDYIRSYEEFKMLPVVIV
;
A
#
# COMPACT_ATOMS: atom_id res chain seq x y z
N MET A 1 23.33 13.44 5.63
CA MET A 1 22.33 12.69 6.38
C MET A 1 21.62 11.71 5.46
N THR A 2 21.53 10.49 5.87
CA THR A 2 20.96 9.43 5.08
C THR A 2 19.51 9.20 5.49
N VAL A 3 18.58 9.28 4.54
CA VAL A 3 17.15 9.12 4.81
C VAL A 3 16.63 7.97 3.96
N ILE A 4 16.02 6.99 4.61
CA ILE A 4 15.35 5.94 3.88
C ILE A 4 13.91 6.37 3.59
N LYS A 5 13.41 5.96 2.43
CA LYS A 5 12.06 6.29 1.99
C LYS A 5 11.04 5.56 2.86
N GLN A 6 10.12 6.28 3.46
CA GLN A 6 9.11 5.74 4.36
C GLN A 6 7.75 5.62 3.64
N PRO A 7 6.85 4.73 4.11
CA PRO A 7 5.47 4.76 3.67
C PRO A 7 4.84 6.11 3.94
N ARG A 8 3.98 6.57 3.05
CA ARG A 8 3.31 7.86 3.25
C ARG A 8 1.91 7.87 2.65
N LEU A 9 1.03 8.64 3.26
CA LEU A 9 -0.32 8.86 2.77
C LEU A 9 -0.30 9.82 1.57
N ILE A 10 -1.16 9.51 0.60
CA ILE A 10 -1.36 10.33 -0.58
C ILE A 10 -2.83 10.71 -0.64
N LYS A 11 -3.13 12.01 -0.72
CA LYS A 11 -4.48 12.50 -0.88
C LYS A 11 -4.76 12.70 -2.36
N PHE A 12 -5.71 11.94 -2.91
CA PHE A 12 -6.12 12.11 -4.29
C PHE A 12 -7.16 13.20 -4.43
N PRO A 13 -7.28 13.84 -5.60
CA PRO A 13 -8.34 14.81 -5.85
C PRO A 13 -9.71 14.19 -5.61
N LYS A 14 -10.62 14.98 -5.05
CA LYS A 14 -12.00 14.58 -4.79
C LYS A 14 -12.91 15.58 -5.47
N ILE A 15 -13.53 15.15 -6.56
CA ILE A 15 -14.33 16.01 -7.44
C ILE A 15 -15.79 15.60 -7.33
N GLY A 16 -16.67 16.56 -7.02
CA GLY A 16 -18.09 16.30 -6.91
C GLY A 16 -18.73 16.99 -5.72
N ASN A 17 -19.90 16.51 -5.35
CA ASN A 17 -20.68 17.04 -4.23
C ASN A 17 -21.62 15.96 -3.70
N PRO A 18 -22.23 16.17 -2.51
CA PRO A 18 -23.09 15.14 -1.91
C PRO A 18 -24.31 14.73 -2.74
N SER A 19 -24.77 15.61 -3.63
CA SER A 19 -25.96 15.30 -4.46
C SER A 19 -25.64 14.38 -5.61
N LEU A 20 -24.41 14.40 -6.13
CA LEU A 20 -24.00 13.64 -7.31
C LEU A 20 -22.98 12.55 -6.99
N GLY A 21 -22.38 12.61 -5.79
CA GLY A 21 -21.27 11.74 -5.46
C GLY A 21 -19.94 12.34 -5.90
N TYR A 22 -18.88 11.53 -5.79
CA TYR A 22 -17.52 12.02 -5.99
C TYR A 22 -16.73 11.12 -6.92
N ILE A 23 -15.77 11.73 -7.61
CA ILE A 23 -14.75 11.04 -8.37
C ILE A 23 -13.41 11.35 -7.73
N SER A 24 -12.60 10.32 -7.49
CA SER A 24 -11.19 10.49 -7.17
C SER A 24 -10.37 9.87 -8.29
N LEU A 25 -9.23 10.49 -8.61
CA LEU A 25 -8.45 10.06 -9.75
C LEU A 25 -6.97 9.97 -9.40
N ALA A 26 -6.33 8.99 -10.02
CA ALA A 26 -4.88 8.80 -9.97
C ALA A 26 -4.35 8.90 -11.39
N GLU A 27 -3.51 9.88 -11.62
CA GLU A 27 -2.94 10.18 -12.94
C GLU A 27 -1.42 10.26 -12.83
N LYS A 28 -0.79 10.36 -14.00
CA LYS A 28 0.66 10.48 -14.11
C LYS A 28 1.23 11.55 -13.17
N GLU A 29 0.53 12.66 -12.99
CA GLU A 29 1.01 13.80 -12.21
C GLU A 29 0.99 13.57 -10.70
N ASN A 30 0.09 12.73 -10.22
CA ASN A 30 -0.02 12.43 -8.79
C ASN A 30 0.43 11.00 -8.41
N LEU A 31 1.00 10.28 -9.37
CA LEU A 31 1.57 8.96 -9.13
C LEU A 31 3.10 9.02 -9.18
N PRO A 32 3.78 8.43 -8.18
CA PRO A 32 5.24 8.49 -8.10
C PRO A 32 5.96 7.47 -8.99
N PHE A 33 5.21 6.65 -9.76
CA PHE A 33 5.77 5.64 -10.63
C PHE A 33 4.83 5.36 -11.80
N SER A 34 5.33 4.69 -12.84
CA SER A 34 4.49 4.20 -13.94
C SER A 34 3.71 2.96 -13.50
N VAL A 35 2.43 2.92 -13.80
CA VAL A 35 1.56 1.81 -13.42
C VAL A 35 1.73 0.65 -14.37
N ASN A 36 2.01 -0.53 -13.84
CA ASN A 36 2.15 -1.76 -14.63
C ASN A 36 1.16 -2.84 -14.23
N ARG A 37 0.45 -2.67 -13.11
CA ARG A 37 -0.55 -3.63 -12.64
C ARG A 37 -1.52 -2.93 -11.71
N ILE A 38 -2.80 -3.31 -11.83
CA ILE A 38 -3.83 -2.93 -10.86
C ILE A 38 -4.53 -4.22 -10.45
N TYR A 39 -4.73 -4.41 -9.15
CA TYR A 39 -5.52 -5.51 -8.64
C TYR A 39 -6.32 -5.05 -7.44
N TRP A 40 -7.35 -5.83 -7.09
CA TRP A 40 -8.18 -5.49 -5.94
C TRP A 40 -8.48 -6.73 -5.11
N THR A 41 -8.58 -6.52 -3.80
CA THR A 41 -8.85 -7.55 -2.80
C THR A 41 -10.19 -7.25 -2.15
N TYR A 42 -11.05 -8.26 -2.03
CA TYR A 42 -12.39 -8.06 -1.52
C TYR A 42 -12.90 -9.32 -0.79
N PHE A 43 -13.93 -9.14 0.04
CA PHE A 43 -14.55 -10.21 0.82
C PHE A 43 -13.60 -10.92 1.78
N THR A 44 -12.57 -10.22 2.26
CA THR A 44 -11.66 -10.79 3.25
C THR A 44 -12.34 -10.79 4.61
N PRO A 45 -12.39 -11.94 5.32
CA PRO A 45 -12.92 -11.97 6.67
C PRO A 45 -12.16 -11.06 7.62
N GLU A 46 -12.88 -10.44 8.59
CA GLU A 46 -12.27 -9.45 9.49
C GLU A 46 -11.17 -10.02 10.39
N ASP A 47 -11.22 -11.31 10.70
CA ASP A 47 -10.22 -11.97 11.54
C ASP A 47 -9.01 -12.50 10.76
N VAL A 48 -9.00 -12.31 9.43
CA VAL A 48 -7.90 -12.77 8.58
C VAL A 48 -6.94 -11.61 8.33
N GLU A 49 -5.66 -11.86 8.65
CA GLU A 49 -4.59 -10.93 8.33
C GLU A 49 -3.98 -11.32 6.97
N ARG A 50 -3.90 -10.36 6.07
CA ARG A 50 -3.24 -10.53 4.77
C ARG A 50 -1.91 -9.79 4.77
N GLY A 51 -1.17 -9.92 3.67
CA GLY A 51 0.19 -9.40 3.57
C GLY A 51 1.16 -10.40 4.18
N GLY A 52 1.92 -9.99 5.19
CA GLY A 52 2.95 -10.84 5.76
C GLY A 52 4.09 -11.05 4.79
N HIS A 53 4.47 -9.99 4.07
CA HIS A 53 5.56 -10.04 3.09
C HIS A 53 6.14 -8.66 2.84
N SER A 54 7.25 -8.65 2.14
CA SER A 54 7.89 -7.47 1.59
C SER A 54 8.20 -7.69 0.12
N HIS A 55 8.64 -6.68 -0.57
CA HIS A 55 9.04 -6.73 -1.97
C HIS A 55 10.41 -6.08 -2.16
N LEU A 56 11.18 -6.60 -3.09
CA LEU A 56 12.49 -6.04 -3.40
C LEU A 56 12.40 -4.78 -4.26
N GLU A 57 11.59 -4.82 -5.32
CA GLU A 57 11.52 -3.72 -6.30
C GLU A 57 10.15 -3.10 -6.43
N LEU A 58 9.08 -3.79 -6.03
CA LEU A 58 7.73 -3.29 -6.15
C LEU A 58 7.49 -2.09 -5.24
N GLU A 59 6.91 -1.05 -5.82
CA GLU A 59 6.25 0.03 -5.10
C GLU A 59 4.75 -0.07 -5.34
N GLN A 60 3.94 0.25 -4.34
CA GLN A 60 2.49 0.12 -4.41
C GLN A 60 1.81 1.32 -3.80
N ILE A 61 0.60 1.59 -4.30
CA ILE A 61 -0.33 2.47 -3.60
C ILE A 61 -1.57 1.64 -3.30
N LEU A 62 -1.95 1.59 -2.03
CA LEU A 62 -3.16 0.92 -1.56
C LEU A 62 -4.24 1.95 -1.30
N VAL A 63 -5.47 1.66 -1.75
CA VAL A 63 -6.63 2.52 -1.55
C VAL A 63 -7.80 1.67 -1.06
N ALA A 64 -8.47 2.09 0.00
CA ALA A 64 -9.73 1.49 0.41
C ALA A 64 -10.87 2.14 -0.38
N VAL A 65 -11.25 1.50 -1.48
CA VAL A 65 -12.35 2.00 -2.34
C VAL A 65 -13.68 1.87 -1.63
N ALA A 66 -13.81 0.90 -0.73
CA ALA A 66 -14.94 0.72 0.17
C ALA A 66 -14.41 0.17 1.50
N GLY A 67 -15.14 0.40 2.59
CA GLY A 67 -14.78 -0.09 3.90
C GLY A 67 -13.53 0.56 4.47
N ALA A 68 -12.85 -0.16 5.37
CA ALA A 68 -11.65 0.33 6.02
C ALA A 68 -10.56 -0.75 6.08
N ILE A 69 -9.33 -0.32 5.97
CA ILE A 69 -8.15 -1.19 5.99
C ILE A 69 -7.15 -0.63 6.99
N THR A 70 -6.69 -1.47 7.89
CA THR A 70 -5.59 -1.15 8.81
C THR A 70 -4.32 -1.80 8.31
N ILE A 71 -3.27 -1.02 8.12
CA ILE A 71 -2.00 -1.48 7.56
C ILE A 71 -0.89 -1.19 8.53
N LYS A 72 -0.15 -2.24 8.90
CA LYS A 72 1.08 -2.12 9.70
C LYS A 72 2.27 -2.25 8.75
N THR A 73 3.23 -1.36 8.89
CA THR A 73 4.43 -1.36 8.05
C THR A 73 5.68 -1.38 8.93
N GLU A 74 6.72 -2.00 8.38
CA GLU A 74 8.05 -1.98 8.98
C GLU A 74 9.08 -1.80 7.86
N MET A 75 9.97 -0.84 8.04
CA MET A 75 11.06 -0.60 7.10
C MET A 75 12.34 -1.30 7.57
N THR A 76 13.32 -1.39 6.67
CA THR A 76 14.59 -2.08 6.95
C THR A 76 15.41 -1.38 8.03
N ASP A 77 15.14 -0.10 8.35
CA ASP A 77 15.77 0.62 9.45
C ASP A 77 15.08 0.37 10.80
N GLY A 78 14.04 -0.49 10.82
CA GLY A 78 13.27 -0.80 12.02
C GLY A 78 12.10 0.12 12.30
N THR A 79 11.87 1.14 11.49
CA THR A 79 10.74 2.06 11.67
C THR A 79 9.42 1.33 11.46
N LYS A 80 8.55 1.34 12.47
CA LYS A 80 7.23 0.71 12.42
C LYS A 80 6.15 1.78 12.45
N GLN A 81 5.16 1.64 11.58
CA GLN A 81 4.03 2.57 11.51
C GLN A 81 2.73 1.81 11.32
N LYS A 82 1.63 2.48 11.61
CA LYS A 82 0.28 1.94 11.43
C LYS A 82 -0.56 3.00 10.74
N PHE A 83 -1.27 2.59 9.70
CA PHE A 83 -2.13 3.47 8.91
C PHE A 83 -3.53 2.90 8.86
N THR A 84 -4.52 3.77 8.80
CA THR A 84 -5.91 3.38 8.53
C THR A 84 -6.37 4.08 7.26
N LEU A 85 -6.82 3.28 6.29
CA LEU A 85 -7.43 3.77 5.07
C LEU A 85 -8.93 3.55 5.18
N ASP A 86 -9.70 4.62 5.25
CA ASP A 86 -11.15 4.57 5.42
C ASP A 86 -11.89 5.51 4.46
N SER A 87 -11.21 5.99 3.44
CA SER A 87 -11.79 6.90 2.46
C SER A 87 -11.22 6.60 1.06
N PRO A 88 -12.07 6.61 0.01
CA PRO A 88 -11.62 6.29 -1.34
C PRO A 88 -10.61 7.28 -1.93
N ASP A 89 -10.50 8.47 -1.38
CA ASP A 89 -9.57 9.49 -1.87
C ASP A 89 -8.22 9.50 -1.14
N LEU A 90 -7.99 8.49 -0.30
CA LEU A 90 -6.76 8.38 0.48
C LEU A 90 -6.00 7.12 0.10
N GLY A 91 -4.77 7.27 -0.34
CA GLY A 91 -3.88 6.16 -0.65
C GLY A 91 -2.72 6.06 0.32
N LEU A 92 -2.14 4.87 0.43
CA LEU A 92 -0.90 4.65 1.15
C LEU A 92 0.16 4.19 0.15
N LEU A 93 1.19 5.00 -0.04
CA LEU A 93 2.36 4.59 -0.81
C LEU A 93 3.25 3.71 0.05
N ILE A 94 3.45 2.48 -0.40
CA ILE A 94 4.36 1.53 0.23
C ILE A 94 5.61 1.45 -0.64
N PRO A 95 6.77 1.88 -0.12
CA PRO A 95 8.02 1.84 -0.88
C PRO A 95 8.59 0.43 -0.98
N LYS A 96 9.66 0.30 -1.75
CA LYS A 96 10.42 -0.95 -1.85
C LYS A 96 10.90 -1.40 -0.47
N ARG A 97 10.99 -2.72 -0.29
CA ARG A 97 11.55 -3.35 0.91
C ARG A 97 10.87 -2.90 2.19
N CYS A 98 9.55 -2.85 2.14
CA CYS A 98 8.70 -2.54 3.27
C CYS A 98 7.88 -3.77 3.63
N TRP A 99 8.03 -4.26 4.85
CA TRP A 99 7.17 -5.33 5.36
C TRP A 99 5.80 -4.76 5.67
N ARG A 100 4.73 -5.50 5.28
CA ARG A 100 3.37 -5.05 5.54
C ARG A 100 2.49 -6.19 5.99
N GLU A 101 1.52 -5.85 6.85
CA GLU A 101 0.45 -6.70 7.30
C GLU A 101 -0.84 -5.89 7.31
N MET A 102 -1.94 -6.48 6.85
CA MET A 102 -3.19 -5.75 6.66
C MET A 102 -4.36 -6.50 7.24
N LYS A 103 -5.30 -5.75 7.83
CA LYS A 103 -6.61 -6.24 8.25
C LYS A 103 -7.70 -5.38 7.64
N TYR A 104 -8.84 -6.00 7.34
CA TYR A 104 -9.91 -5.40 6.58
C TYR A 104 -11.23 -5.48 7.32
N THR A 105 -12.09 -4.47 7.19
CA THR A 105 -13.51 -4.70 7.43
C THR A 105 -14.01 -5.64 6.34
N HIS A 106 -15.04 -6.46 6.63
CA HIS A 106 -15.48 -7.46 5.65
C HIS A 106 -15.97 -6.85 4.33
N ASN A 107 -16.53 -5.64 4.38
CA ASN A 107 -16.99 -4.92 3.20
C ASN A 107 -15.87 -4.14 2.47
N ALA A 108 -14.64 -4.20 2.96
CA ALA A 108 -13.55 -3.44 2.35
C ALA A 108 -13.21 -3.96 0.97
N VAL A 109 -12.95 -3.03 0.07
CA VAL A 109 -12.35 -3.30 -1.23
C VAL A 109 -11.06 -2.53 -1.29
N GLN A 110 -9.95 -3.26 -1.34
CA GLN A 110 -8.62 -2.66 -1.48
C GLN A 110 -8.23 -2.68 -2.95
N MET A 111 -8.01 -1.51 -3.52
CA MET A 111 -7.38 -1.40 -4.83
C MET A 111 -5.87 -1.19 -4.63
N CYS A 112 -5.08 -1.91 -5.41
CA CYS A 112 -3.64 -1.74 -5.41
C CYS A 112 -3.17 -1.29 -6.78
N ILE A 113 -2.43 -0.19 -6.79
CA ILE A 113 -1.76 0.34 -7.98
C ILE A 113 -0.28 -0.02 -7.84
N ALA A 114 0.25 -0.80 -8.78
CA ALA A 114 1.56 -1.42 -8.64
C ALA A 114 2.52 -0.99 -9.75
N SER A 115 3.78 -0.79 -9.37
CA SER A 115 4.83 -0.29 -10.26
C SER A 115 5.39 -1.36 -11.19
N ILE A 116 5.24 -2.65 -10.85
CA ILE A 116 5.70 -3.76 -11.69
C ILE A 116 4.61 -4.80 -11.85
N SER A 117 4.72 -5.62 -12.88
CA SER A 117 3.88 -6.80 -13.07
C SER A 117 4.15 -7.83 -11.97
N TYR A 118 3.24 -8.79 -11.81
CA TYR A 118 3.44 -9.86 -10.83
C TYR A 118 4.73 -10.61 -11.09
N ASP A 119 5.53 -10.78 -10.04
CA ASP A 119 6.78 -11.54 -10.08
C ASP A 119 6.99 -12.16 -8.71
N GLU A 120 6.84 -13.49 -8.60
CA GLU A 120 7.02 -14.19 -7.34
C GLU A 120 8.45 -14.01 -6.79
N ASN A 121 9.43 -13.86 -7.66
CA ASN A 121 10.83 -13.66 -7.25
C ASN A 121 11.06 -12.31 -6.56
N ASP A 122 10.13 -11.37 -6.67
CA ASP A 122 10.20 -10.08 -6.01
C ASP A 122 9.71 -10.14 -4.55
N TYR A 123 9.02 -11.21 -4.17
CA TYR A 123 8.46 -11.35 -2.81
C TYR A 123 9.52 -11.80 -1.81
N ILE A 124 9.46 -11.19 -0.62
CA ILE A 124 10.13 -11.68 0.59
C ILE A 124 9.02 -12.09 1.55
N ARG A 125 8.79 -13.37 1.72
CA ARG A 125 7.67 -13.89 2.52
C ARG A 125 8.08 -14.29 3.93
N SER A 126 9.37 -14.35 4.22
CA SER A 126 9.90 -14.64 5.55
C SER A 126 10.27 -13.33 6.25
N TYR A 127 9.69 -13.10 7.42
CA TYR A 127 10.03 -11.92 8.22
C TYR A 127 11.51 -11.93 8.61
N GLU A 128 12.07 -13.11 8.86
CA GLU A 128 13.50 -13.26 9.21
C GLU A 128 14.39 -12.83 8.04
N GLU A 129 14.03 -13.23 6.81
CA GLU A 129 14.75 -12.79 5.62
C GLU A 129 14.63 -11.27 5.43
N PHE A 130 13.44 -10.73 5.65
CA PHE A 130 13.24 -9.28 5.58
C PHE A 130 14.17 -8.56 6.57
N LYS A 131 14.27 -9.05 7.78
CA LYS A 131 15.12 -8.44 8.83
C LYS A 131 16.61 -8.47 8.45
N MET A 132 17.00 -9.36 7.55
CA MET A 132 18.40 -9.47 7.09
C MET A 132 18.70 -8.57 5.90
N LEU A 133 17.70 -7.93 5.31
CA LEU A 133 17.93 -7.02 4.19
C LEU A 133 18.75 -5.80 4.66
N PRO A 134 19.67 -5.31 3.83
CA PRO A 134 20.39 -4.08 4.15
C PRO A 134 19.46 -2.88 4.11
N VAL A 135 19.80 -1.86 4.90
CA VAL A 135 19.08 -0.58 4.86
C VAL A 135 19.34 0.06 3.50
N VAL A 136 18.24 0.33 2.76
CA VAL A 136 18.34 0.98 1.45
C VAL A 136 18.30 2.49 1.66
N ILE A 137 19.34 3.12 1.19
CA ILE A 137 19.52 4.57 1.28
C ILE A 137 19.20 5.16 -0.10
N VAL A 138 18.30 6.12 -0.14
CA VAL A 138 17.94 6.84 -1.35
C VAL A 138 18.29 8.31 -1.24
#